data_d886be3a5d8cd5c3e961366a6cf4b8c6
#
_entry.id   d886be3a5d8cd5c3e961366a6cf4b8c6
#
_cell.length_a   1.000
_cell.length_b   1.000
_cell.length_c   1.000
_cell.angle_alpha   90.00
_cell.angle_beta   90.00
_cell.angle_gamma   90.00
#
_symmetry.space_group_name_H-M   'P 1'
#
loop_
_entity.id
_entity.type
_entity.pdbx_description
1 polymer ?
#
loop_
_entity_poly.entity_id
_entity_poly.type
_entity_poly.pdbx_seq_one_letter_code
_entity_poly.pdbx_strand_id
1 'polypeptide(L)'
;MEPLSWKLNEDKELTILRGDFWDVGYEKDMGNINKEGIKGFGEGQKPERLIKDILLSSTKENDIVLDFHLGSGTTAAVAHKMGRRYIGIEQMDYIKDITVERLKKVIEGEQGGISKAVNWQGGGSFVYCELLEDAQYLVNRVQKASGHNISQIKEEIYNDKRIVPYITKADLQKAEEEFEKASLEDKKKILLSLIDKNKLYVNYSEMEDEERHVSEEDKIFTRSFYEVQ
;
A
#
# COMPACT_ATOMS: atom_id res chain seq x y z
N MET A 1 19.17 37.71 12.42
CA MET A 1 19.64 36.50 11.71
C MET A 1 20.58 35.79 12.67
N GLU A 2 20.17 34.69 13.26
CA GLU A 2 21.08 33.86 14.06
C GLU A 2 22.16 33.28 13.14
N PRO A 3 23.42 33.21 13.55
CA PRO A 3 24.46 32.60 12.74
C PRO A 3 24.18 31.12 12.58
N LEU A 4 24.28 30.61 11.35
CA LEU A 4 24.29 29.21 11.03
C LEU A 4 25.22 28.49 12.01
N SER A 5 24.65 27.67 12.89
CA SER A 5 25.45 26.91 13.85
C SER A 5 26.14 25.78 13.10
N TRP A 6 27.42 25.91 12.89
CA TRP A 6 28.32 24.89 12.39
C TRP A 6 28.48 23.82 13.47
N LYS A 7 28.24 22.58 13.13
CA LYS A 7 28.53 21.42 13.99
C LYS A 7 29.58 20.57 13.30
N LEU A 8 30.55 20.10 14.06
CA LEU A 8 31.44 19.03 13.62
C LEU A 8 30.75 17.69 13.95
N ASN A 9 30.76 16.75 13.00
CA ASN A 9 30.38 15.38 13.25
C ASN A 9 31.46 14.67 14.09
N GLU A 10 31.25 13.39 14.44
CA GLU A 10 32.19 12.59 15.22
C GLU A 10 33.57 12.46 14.54
N ASP A 11 33.62 12.54 13.21
CA ASP A 11 34.83 12.51 12.39
C ASP A 11 35.49 13.89 12.23
N LYS A 12 35.00 14.91 12.95
CA LYS A 12 35.47 16.32 12.89
C LYS A 12 35.26 16.98 11.52
N GLU A 13 34.38 16.49 10.71
CA GLU A 13 33.98 17.15 9.47
C GLU A 13 32.93 18.23 9.73
N LEU A 14 33.04 19.32 8.97
CA LEU A 14 32.12 20.42 9.07
C LEU A 14 30.75 20.07 8.47
N THR A 15 29.73 20.08 9.28
CA THR A 15 28.37 19.85 8.83
C THR A 15 27.58 21.16 8.74
N ILE A 16 26.88 21.35 7.66
CA ILE A 16 25.95 22.46 7.43
C ILE A 16 24.52 21.91 7.58
N LEU A 17 23.70 22.63 8.36
CA LEU A 17 22.28 22.30 8.40
C LEU A 17 21.69 22.44 7.00
N ARG A 18 21.05 21.39 6.53
CA ARG A 18 20.34 21.41 5.27
C ARG A 18 19.10 22.29 5.43
N GLY A 19 18.99 23.35 4.63
CA GLY A 19 17.81 24.17 4.57
C GLY A 19 16.65 23.49 3.83
N ASP A 20 15.56 24.19 3.69
CA ASP A 20 14.36 23.79 2.93
C ASP A 20 14.55 23.90 1.41
N PHE A 21 15.56 24.62 0.96
CA PHE A 21 15.94 24.72 -0.45
C PHE A 21 17.07 23.74 -0.80
N TRP A 22 16.78 22.82 -1.73
CA TRP A 22 17.68 21.75 -2.11
C TRP A 22 18.23 21.94 -3.52
N ASP A 23 19.26 22.73 -3.65
CA ASP A 23 20.02 22.95 -4.89
C ASP A 23 21.16 21.92 -5.01
N VAL A 24 20.81 20.66 -5.24
CA VAL A 24 21.79 19.54 -5.25
C VAL A 24 21.96 18.88 -6.61
N GLY A 25 21.44 19.47 -7.67
CA GLY A 25 21.71 19.00 -9.04
C GLY A 25 21.27 17.57 -9.31
N TYR A 26 20.07 17.16 -8.85
CA TYR A 26 19.49 15.85 -9.18
C TYR A 26 19.19 15.66 -10.68
N GLU A 27 19.31 16.70 -11.49
CA GLU A 27 19.15 16.66 -12.94
C GLU A 27 20.06 15.63 -13.62
N LYS A 28 21.30 15.48 -13.14
CA LYS A 28 22.24 14.47 -13.63
C LYS A 28 21.76 13.05 -13.32
N ASP A 29 21.10 12.88 -12.19
CA ASP A 29 20.55 11.59 -11.77
C ASP A 29 19.34 11.24 -12.63
N MET A 30 18.52 12.22 -13.01
CA MET A 30 17.40 12.02 -13.95
C MET A 30 17.86 11.49 -15.31
N GLY A 31 18.99 11.97 -15.84
CA GLY A 31 19.58 11.46 -17.07
C GLY A 31 20.06 10.01 -16.98
N ASN A 32 20.27 9.47 -15.79
CA ASN A 32 20.73 8.10 -15.53
C ASN A 32 19.69 7.20 -14.89
N ILE A 33 18.46 7.66 -14.75
CA ILE A 33 17.40 6.99 -13.99
C ILE A 33 17.10 5.56 -14.47
N ASN A 34 17.26 5.30 -15.76
CA ASN A 34 17.12 3.96 -16.35
C ASN A 34 18.19 2.95 -15.90
N LYS A 35 19.21 3.40 -15.16
CA LYS A 35 20.23 2.54 -14.55
C LYS A 35 19.90 2.19 -13.11
N GLU A 36 18.82 2.73 -12.57
CA GLU A 36 18.37 2.53 -11.21
C GLU A 36 17.32 1.42 -11.14
N GLY A 37 17.74 0.18 -11.19
CA GLY A 37 16.94 -1.00 -10.91
C GLY A 37 16.01 -1.47 -12.01
N ILE A 38 15.17 -0.61 -12.59
CA ILE A 38 14.20 -1.04 -13.61
C ILE A 38 14.23 -0.13 -14.85
N LYS A 39 13.96 -0.75 -16.00
CA LYS A 39 13.84 -0.03 -17.27
C LYS A 39 12.37 0.05 -17.68
N GLY A 40 12.01 1.11 -18.40
CA GLY A 40 10.72 1.17 -19.09
C GLY A 40 9.55 1.71 -18.26
N PHE A 41 9.81 2.33 -17.11
CA PHE A 41 8.73 3.00 -16.35
C PHE A 41 8.25 4.32 -16.99
N GLY A 42 8.91 4.79 -18.03
CA GLY A 42 8.56 6.06 -18.67
C GLY A 42 8.92 7.29 -17.82
N GLU A 43 8.12 8.34 -17.95
CA GLU A 43 8.30 9.58 -17.21
C GLU A 43 7.76 9.47 -15.79
N GLY A 44 8.46 10.04 -14.82
CA GLY A 44 7.97 10.16 -13.44
C GLY A 44 8.74 9.39 -12.38
N GLN A 45 9.64 8.46 -12.73
CA GLN A 45 10.53 7.82 -11.77
C GLN A 45 11.41 8.89 -11.07
N LYS A 46 11.53 8.78 -9.75
CA LYS A 46 12.40 9.67 -8.98
C LYS A 46 13.78 9.03 -8.79
N PRO A 47 14.87 9.82 -8.78
CA PRO A 47 16.21 9.28 -8.53
C PRO A 47 16.34 8.76 -7.08
N GLU A 48 16.99 7.62 -6.93
CA GLU A 48 17.22 7.03 -5.60
C GLU A 48 18.02 7.96 -4.68
N ARG A 49 18.92 8.76 -5.21
CA ARG A 49 19.69 9.73 -4.42
C ARG A 49 18.80 10.77 -3.75
N LEU A 50 17.79 11.29 -4.46
CA LEU A 50 16.82 12.22 -3.88
C LEU A 50 16.07 11.58 -2.70
N ILE A 51 15.53 10.38 -2.90
CA ILE A 51 14.81 9.67 -1.83
C ILE A 51 15.76 9.32 -0.67
N LYS A 52 16.98 8.91 -0.94
CA LYS A 52 18.01 8.69 0.09
C LYS A 52 18.18 9.92 0.98
N ASP A 53 18.32 11.08 0.39
CA ASP A 53 18.54 12.31 1.13
C ASP A 53 17.32 12.70 1.97
N ILE A 54 16.10 12.44 1.46
CA ILE A 54 14.85 12.61 2.22
C ILE A 54 14.83 11.67 3.42
N LEU A 55 15.11 10.38 3.22
CA LEU A 55 15.07 9.39 4.29
C LEU A 55 16.14 9.63 5.35
N LEU A 56 17.33 10.07 4.97
CA LEU A 56 18.39 10.45 5.92
C LEU A 56 17.98 11.60 6.83
N SER A 57 17.22 12.56 6.31
CA SER A 57 16.79 13.72 7.08
C SER A 57 15.59 13.45 7.99
N SER A 58 14.79 12.43 7.69
CA SER A 58 13.47 12.21 8.32
C SER A 58 13.34 10.90 9.09
N THR A 59 14.25 9.94 8.87
CA THR A 59 14.14 8.59 9.44
C THR A 59 15.47 8.05 9.94
N LYS A 60 15.39 7.06 10.83
CA LYS A 60 16.50 6.22 11.28
C LYS A 60 16.36 4.81 10.73
N GLU A 61 17.41 4.02 10.88
CA GLU A 61 17.36 2.58 10.58
C GLU A 61 16.23 1.90 11.36
N ASN A 62 15.55 0.94 10.72
CA ASN A 62 14.35 0.23 11.22
C ASN A 62 13.05 1.06 11.34
N ASP A 63 13.06 2.36 11.05
CA ASP A 63 11.82 3.12 10.95
C ASP A 63 10.95 2.64 9.79
N ILE A 64 9.65 2.93 9.85
CA ILE A 64 8.69 2.58 8.81
C ILE A 64 8.51 3.77 7.86
N VAL A 65 8.68 3.52 6.58
CA VAL A 65 8.45 4.48 5.49
C VAL A 65 7.16 4.08 4.78
N LEU A 66 6.20 4.99 4.70
CA LEU A 66 4.95 4.79 3.95
C LEU A 66 4.97 5.61 2.67
N ASP A 67 4.72 4.96 1.53
CA ASP A 67 4.47 5.63 0.25
C ASP A 67 3.18 5.06 -0.36
N PHE A 68 2.11 5.86 -0.36
CA PHE A 68 0.80 5.46 -0.86
C PHE A 68 0.56 5.84 -2.33
N HIS A 69 1.59 6.29 -3.02
CA HIS A 69 1.69 6.47 -4.48
C HIS A 69 3.03 5.92 -4.98
N LEU A 70 3.25 4.62 -4.74
CA LEU A 70 4.55 3.98 -4.83
C LEU A 70 5.21 4.08 -6.20
N GLY A 71 4.41 4.12 -7.27
CA GLY A 71 4.89 4.24 -8.63
C GLY A 71 5.89 3.14 -9.00
N SER A 72 7.06 3.52 -9.48
CA SER A 72 8.14 2.59 -9.83
C SER A 72 8.84 1.94 -8.63
N GLY A 73 8.41 2.23 -7.40
CA GLY A 73 8.98 1.65 -6.18
C GLY A 73 10.30 2.26 -5.72
N THR A 74 10.64 3.48 -6.13
CA THR A 74 11.91 4.11 -5.72
C THR A 74 12.01 4.25 -4.22
N THR A 75 10.93 4.70 -3.56
CA THR A 75 10.90 4.85 -2.09
C THR A 75 11.15 3.52 -1.39
N ALA A 76 10.48 2.46 -1.80
CA ALA A 76 10.65 1.13 -1.22
C ALA A 76 12.06 0.57 -1.47
N ALA A 77 12.60 0.74 -2.68
CA ALA A 77 13.96 0.31 -3.02
C ALA A 77 15.01 1.00 -2.14
N VAL A 78 14.90 2.32 -1.96
CA VAL A 78 15.81 3.10 -1.13
C VAL A 78 15.67 2.75 0.35
N ALA A 79 14.44 2.65 0.85
CA ALA A 79 14.17 2.24 2.22
C ALA A 79 14.79 0.87 2.52
N HIS A 80 14.60 -0.11 1.64
CA HIS A 80 15.17 -1.44 1.74
C HIS A 80 16.70 -1.43 1.79
N LYS A 81 17.36 -0.76 0.83
CA LYS A 81 18.82 -0.62 0.76
C LYS A 81 19.42 0.08 1.99
N MET A 82 18.65 0.91 2.66
CA MET A 82 19.06 1.68 3.84
C MET A 82 18.62 1.06 5.16
N GLY A 83 18.08 -0.16 5.19
CA GLY A 83 17.66 -0.83 6.41
C GLY A 83 16.42 -0.23 7.07
N ARG A 84 15.54 0.44 6.30
CA ARG A 84 14.22 0.87 6.76
C ARG A 84 13.18 -0.17 6.38
N ARG A 85 12.15 -0.30 7.19
CA ARG A 85 10.93 -1.01 6.81
C ARG A 85 10.09 -0.10 5.92
N TYR A 86 9.23 -0.68 5.09
CA TYR A 86 8.38 0.14 4.22
C TYR A 86 7.03 -0.50 3.99
N ILE A 87 6.05 0.36 3.72
CA ILE A 87 4.72 0.02 3.23
C ILE A 87 4.52 0.83 1.97
N GLY A 88 4.31 0.16 0.85
CA GLY A 88 4.07 0.79 -0.44
C GLY A 88 2.70 0.42 -0.97
N ILE A 89 1.96 1.39 -1.47
CA ILE A 89 0.63 1.20 -2.05
C ILE A 89 0.64 1.77 -3.47
N GLU A 90 0.15 0.99 -4.42
CA GLU A 90 -0.02 1.40 -5.82
C GLU A 90 -1.31 0.78 -6.37
N GLN A 91 -2.11 1.58 -7.05
CA GLN A 91 -3.38 1.13 -7.61
C GLN A 91 -3.28 0.68 -9.07
N MET A 92 -2.16 1.00 -9.74
CA MET A 92 -1.99 0.75 -11.16
C MET A 92 -1.49 -0.66 -11.44
N ASP A 93 -1.97 -1.29 -12.49
CA ASP A 93 -1.66 -2.68 -12.86
C ASP A 93 -0.16 -2.96 -13.04
N TYR A 94 0.62 -1.93 -13.37
CA TYR A 94 2.07 -2.08 -13.53
C TYR A 94 2.83 -2.44 -12.25
N ILE A 95 2.20 -2.38 -11.08
CA ILE A 95 2.87 -2.69 -9.80
C ILE A 95 3.58 -4.05 -9.86
N LYS A 96 2.95 -5.04 -10.48
CA LYS A 96 3.47 -6.40 -10.60
C LYS A 96 4.72 -6.47 -11.46
N ASP A 97 4.66 -5.86 -12.63
CA ASP A 97 5.70 -5.98 -13.65
C ASP A 97 6.85 -4.98 -13.47
N ILE A 98 6.60 -3.89 -12.71
CA ILE A 98 7.56 -2.82 -12.50
C ILE A 98 8.08 -2.84 -11.06
N THR A 99 7.19 -2.57 -10.09
CA THR A 99 7.59 -2.32 -8.71
C THR A 99 8.07 -3.59 -8.02
N VAL A 100 7.30 -4.69 -8.16
CA VAL A 100 7.67 -6.00 -7.60
C VAL A 100 8.97 -6.51 -8.22
N GLU A 101 9.13 -6.40 -9.54
CA GLU A 101 10.37 -6.82 -10.23
C GLU A 101 11.57 -5.95 -9.81
N ARG A 102 11.37 -4.66 -9.56
CA ARG A 102 12.42 -3.80 -8.99
C ARG A 102 12.86 -4.30 -7.62
N LEU A 103 11.91 -4.57 -6.72
CA LEU A 103 12.22 -5.03 -5.37
C LEU A 103 12.90 -6.41 -5.35
N LYS A 104 12.54 -7.32 -6.26
CA LYS A 104 13.26 -8.58 -6.45
C LYS A 104 14.74 -8.34 -6.78
N LYS A 105 15.04 -7.45 -7.73
CA LYS A 105 16.42 -7.08 -8.06
C LYS A 105 17.15 -6.43 -6.90
N VAL A 106 16.48 -5.61 -6.10
CA VAL A 106 17.06 -5.04 -4.88
C VAL A 106 17.48 -6.16 -3.92
N ILE A 107 16.61 -7.14 -3.67
CA ILE A 107 16.92 -8.31 -2.82
C ILE A 107 18.09 -9.12 -3.40
N GLU A 108 18.17 -9.26 -4.71
CA GLU A 108 19.27 -9.94 -5.42
C GLU A 108 20.60 -9.17 -5.36
N GLY A 109 20.60 -7.94 -4.84
CA GLY A 109 21.82 -7.14 -4.68
C GLY A 109 22.20 -6.32 -5.92
N GLU A 110 21.22 -5.85 -6.70
CA GLU A 110 21.51 -4.99 -7.84
C GLU A 110 22.35 -3.77 -7.42
N GLN A 111 23.26 -3.31 -8.32
CA GLN A 111 24.26 -2.29 -8.03
C GLN A 111 23.95 -0.92 -8.67
N GLY A 112 22.69 -0.67 -9.03
CA GLY A 112 22.23 0.64 -9.52
C GLY A 112 21.93 1.64 -8.40
N GLY A 113 21.62 2.86 -8.80
CA GLY A 113 21.20 3.92 -7.89
C GLY A 113 22.17 4.16 -6.74
N ILE A 114 21.67 4.08 -5.51
CA ILE A 114 22.44 4.30 -4.30
C ILE A 114 23.22 3.07 -3.80
N SER A 115 23.09 1.90 -4.43
CA SER A 115 23.62 0.63 -3.91
C SER A 115 25.09 0.71 -3.49
N LYS A 116 25.94 1.33 -4.31
CA LYS A 116 27.36 1.53 -3.97
C LYS A 116 27.57 2.50 -2.80
N ALA A 117 26.76 3.55 -2.74
CA ALA A 117 26.90 4.58 -1.72
C ALA A 117 26.49 4.10 -0.32
N VAL A 118 25.63 3.07 -0.24
CA VAL A 118 25.20 2.46 1.02
C VAL A 118 25.76 1.05 1.22
N ASN A 119 26.71 0.64 0.37
CA ASN A 119 27.35 -0.68 0.39
C ASN A 119 26.36 -1.84 0.35
N TRP A 120 25.30 -1.72 -0.44
CA TRP A 120 24.25 -2.72 -0.58
C TRP A 120 24.77 -4.00 -1.25
N GLN A 121 24.50 -5.16 -0.64
CA GLN A 121 24.94 -6.48 -1.14
C GLN A 121 23.76 -7.43 -1.42
N GLY A 122 22.54 -6.94 -1.23
CA GLY A 122 21.33 -7.77 -1.35
C GLY A 122 20.84 -8.30 0.01
N GLY A 123 19.77 -9.07 -0.06
CA GLY A 123 19.14 -9.71 1.10
C GLY A 123 17.83 -9.06 1.52
N GLY A 124 17.27 -9.55 2.61
CA GLY A 124 15.95 -9.15 3.08
C GLY A 124 14.79 -9.84 2.34
N SER A 125 13.59 -9.36 2.59
CA SER A 125 12.36 -9.85 1.96
C SER A 125 11.30 -8.74 1.93
N PHE A 126 10.28 -8.92 1.12
CA PHE A 126 9.06 -8.12 1.16
C PHE A 126 7.85 -9.02 0.91
N VAL A 127 6.69 -8.56 1.34
CA VAL A 127 5.41 -9.21 1.07
C VAL A 127 4.68 -8.38 0.01
N TYR A 128 4.18 -9.06 -1.02
CA TYR A 128 3.32 -8.48 -2.02
C TYR A 128 1.90 -9.02 -1.85
N CYS A 129 0.95 -8.11 -1.76
CA CYS A 129 -0.47 -8.45 -1.63
C CYS A 129 -1.27 -7.71 -2.70
N GLU A 130 -2.22 -8.38 -3.29
CA GLU A 130 -3.26 -7.76 -4.11
C GLU A 130 -4.57 -7.77 -3.34
N LEU A 131 -5.31 -6.66 -3.39
CA LEU A 131 -6.67 -6.67 -2.89
C LEU A 131 -7.50 -7.59 -3.80
N LEU A 132 -8.28 -8.47 -3.20
CA LEU A 132 -9.16 -9.36 -3.95
C LEU A 132 -10.15 -8.53 -4.79
N GLU A 133 -10.19 -8.79 -6.10
CA GLU A 133 -11.09 -8.12 -7.04
C GLU A 133 -12.58 -8.47 -6.81
N ASP A 134 -12.85 -9.43 -5.97
CA ASP A 134 -14.18 -9.99 -5.73
C ASP A 134 -15.23 -8.95 -5.37
N ALA A 135 -14.86 -7.92 -4.63
CA ALA A 135 -15.77 -6.84 -4.31
C ALA A 135 -16.07 -5.94 -5.52
N GLN A 136 -15.13 -5.74 -6.42
CA GLN A 136 -15.35 -4.96 -7.64
C GLN A 136 -16.32 -5.67 -8.59
N TYR A 137 -16.27 -7.01 -8.67
CA TYR A 137 -17.25 -7.78 -9.40
C TYR A 137 -18.68 -7.51 -8.90
N LEU A 138 -18.88 -7.55 -7.58
CA LEU A 138 -20.19 -7.27 -6.97
C LEU A 138 -20.63 -5.83 -7.20
N VAL A 139 -19.72 -4.86 -7.05
CA VAL A 139 -19.99 -3.45 -7.37
C VAL A 139 -20.47 -3.31 -8.81
N ASN A 140 -19.75 -3.91 -9.77
CA ASN A 140 -20.15 -3.85 -11.19
C ASN A 140 -21.51 -4.50 -11.44
N ARG A 141 -21.84 -5.58 -10.74
CA ARG A 141 -23.15 -6.23 -10.84
C ARG A 141 -24.27 -5.34 -10.32
N VAL A 142 -24.08 -4.71 -9.16
CA VAL A 142 -25.04 -3.76 -8.58
C VAL A 142 -25.25 -2.57 -9.51
N GLN A 143 -24.19 -1.98 -10.03
CA GLN A 143 -24.30 -0.84 -10.97
C GLN A 143 -25.10 -1.17 -12.22
N LYS A 144 -24.91 -2.38 -12.78
CA LYS A 144 -25.64 -2.88 -13.96
C LYS A 144 -27.00 -3.46 -13.64
N ALA A 145 -27.40 -3.51 -12.37
CA ALA A 145 -28.67 -4.09 -11.97
C ALA A 145 -29.87 -3.31 -12.52
N SER A 146 -30.94 -4.04 -12.79
CA SER A 146 -32.27 -3.56 -13.17
C SER A 146 -33.28 -3.91 -12.09
N GLY A 147 -34.49 -3.34 -12.18
CA GLY A 147 -35.56 -3.68 -11.25
C GLY A 147 -35.93 -5.18 -11.23
N HIS A 148 -35.61 -5.91 -12.31
CA HIS A 148 -35.93 -7.34 -12.43
C HIS A 148 -34.92 -8.26 -11.71
N ASN A 149 -33.67 -7.81 -11.52
CA ASN A 149 -32.60 -8.68 -10.98
C ASN A 149 -31.94 -8.12 -9.71
N ILE A 150 -32.34 -6.96 -9.21
CA ILE A 150 -31.72 -6.35 -8.03
C ILE A 150 -31.91 -7.19 -6.76
N SER A 151 -33.06 -7.83 -6.57
CA SER A 151 -33.33 -8.71 -5.43
C SER A 151 -32.48 -9.98 -5.49
N GLN A 152 -32.26 -10.54 -6.68
CA GLN A 152 -31.35 -11.68 -6.84
C GLN A 152 -29.91 -11.29 -6.51
N ILE A 153 -29.45 -10.12 -6.98
CA ILE A 153 -28.10 -9.62 -6.68
C ILE A 153 -27.93 -9.38 -5.16
N LYS A 154 -28.96 -8.87 -4.48
CA LYS A 154 -28.98 -8.75 -3.02
C LYS A 154 -28.73 -10.09 -2.34
N GLU A 155 -29.46 -11.13 -2.72
CA GLU A 155 -29.28 -12.48 -2.17
C GLU A 155 -27.89 -13.04 -2.44
N GLU A 156 -27.32 -12.79 -3.61
CA GLU A 156 -25.96 -13.19 -3.94
C GLU A 156 -24.96 -12.49 -3.00
N ILE A 157 -25.09 -11.19 -2.75
CA ILE A 157 -24.24 -10.43 -1.83
C ILE A 157 -24.36 -10.98 -0.40
N TYR A 158 -25.57 -11.24 0.06
CA TYR A 158 -25.82 -11.73 1.42
C TYR A 158 -25.30 -13.16 1.68
N ASN A 159 -25.18 -13.96 0.63
CA ASN A 159 -24.69 -15.33 0.71
C ASN A 159 -23.21 -15.46 0.28
N ASP A 160 -22.57 -14.38 -0.12
CA ASP A 160 -21.17 -14.42 -0.53
C ASP A 160 -20.25 -14.51 0.70
N LYS A 161 -19.60 -15.65 0.86
CA LYS A 161 -18.70 -15.92 1.99
C LYS A 161 -17.43 -15.05 1.99
N ARG A 162 -17.13 -14.38 0.88
CA ARG A 162 -15.98 -13.48 0.72
C ARG A 162 -16.25 -12.10 1.30
N ILE A 163 -17.53 -11.78 1.55
CA ILE A 163 -17.93 -10.56 2.24
C ILE A 163 -18.01 -10.88 3.73
N VAL A 164 -17.13 -10.24 4.50
CA VAL A 164 -17.20 -10.35 5.96
C VAL A 164 -18.37 -9.50 6.45
N PRO A 165 -19.38 -10.07 7.12
CA PRO A 165 -20.56 -9.33 7.52
C PRO A 165 -20.21 -8.34 8.65
N TYR A 166 -20.08 -7.07 8.30
CA TYR A 166 -20.03 -5.97 9.27
C TYR A 166 -21.42 -5.70 9.85
N ILE A 167 -22.46 -5.98 9.06
CA ILE A 167 -23.86 -5.88 9.44
C ILE A 167 -24.39 -7.32 9.56
N THR A 168 -24.95 -7.66 10.69
CA THR A 168 -25.48 -9.02 10.92
C THR A 168 -26.67 -9.32 10.00
N LYS A 169 -26.94 -10.61 9.72
CA LYS A 169 -28.15 -11.01 9.00
C LYS A 169 -29.43 -10.51 9.66
N ALA A 170 -29.44 -10.37 10.98
CA ALA A 170 -30.58 -9.84 11.73
C ALA A 170 -30.83 -8.35 11.44
N ASP A 171 -29.79 -7.54 11.28
CA ASP A 171 -29.92 -6.14 10.92
C ASP A 171 -30.39 -5.96 9.47
N LEU A 172 -29.94 -6.85 8.58
CA LEU A 172 -30.39 -6.88 7.19
C LEU A 172 -31.87 -7.25 7.07
N GLN A 173 -32.35 -8.22 7.89
CA GLN A 173 -33.77 -8.58 7.93
C GLN A 173 -34.67 -7.45 8.44
N LYS A 174 -34.20 -6.64 9.38
CA LYS A 174 -34.93 -5.43 9.84
C LYS A 174 -35.07 -4.38 8.75
N ALA A 175 -34.08 -4.24 7.89
CA ALA A 175 -34.09 -3.27 6.78
C ALA A 175 -34.83 -3.76 5.53
N GLU A 176 -35.30 -5.03 5.50
CA GLU A 176 -35.90 -5.66 4.33
C GLU A 176 -37.12 -4.92 3.81
N GLU A 177 -38.03 -4.50 4.71
CA GLU A 177 -39.23 -3.80 4.29
C GLU A 177 -38.95 -2.42 3.68
N GLU A 178 -37.93 -1.73 4.19
CA GLU A 178 -37.49 -0.43 3.66
C GLU A 178 -36.80 -0.59 2.31
N PHE A 179 -35.97 -1.62 2.19
CA PHE A 179 -35.30 -1.95 0.93
C PHE A 179 -36.32 -2.25 -0.17
N GLU A 180 -37.34 -3.09 0.08
CA GLU A 180 -38.33 -3.44 -0.93
C GLU A 180 -39.15 -2.21 -1.41
N LYS A 181 -39.40 -1.24 -0.54
CA LYS A 181 -40.14 0.00 -0.86
C LYS A 181 -39.25 1.06 -1.56
N ALA A 182 -37.93 0.90 -1.52
CA ALA A 182 -37.01 1.88 -2.08
C ALA A 182 -37.00 1.91 -3.62
N SER A 183 -36.63 3.06 -4.19
CA SER A 183 -36.38 3.17 -5.62
C SER A 183 -35.21 2.30 -6.07
N LEU A 184 -35.12 1.96 -7.37
CA LEU A 184 -34.01 1.19 -7.91
C LEU A 184 -32.65 1.84 -7.59
N GLU A 185 -32.55 3.15 -7.72
CA GLU A 185 -31.31 3.87 -7.43
C GLU A 185 -30.94 3.85 -5.95
N ASP A 186 -31.92 3.93 -5.07
CA ASP A 186 -31.68 3.82 -3.62
C ASP A 186 -31.34 2.40 -3.22
N LYS A 187 -31.98 1.37 -3.81
CA LYS A 187 -31.58 -0.04 -3.66
C LYS A 187 -30.12 -0.25 -4.05
N LYS A 188 -29.67 0.29 -5.18
CA LYS A 188 -28.28 0.24 -5.61
C LYS A 188 -27.34 0.91 -4.60
N LYS A 189 -27.67 2.11 -4.12
CA LYS A 189 -26.86 2.82 -3.11
C LYS A 189 -26.73 2.01 -1.83
N ILE A 190 -27.82 1.40 -1.35
CA ILE A 190 -27.82 0.54 -0.16
C ILE A 190 -26.88 -0.63 -0.37
N LEU A 191 -26.98 -1.34 -1.49
CA LEU A 191 -26.11 -2.51 -1.76
C LEU A 191 -24.65 -2.11 -1.95
N LEU A 192 -24.35 -0.98 -2.62
CA LEU A 192 -22.99 -0.48 -2.74
C LEU A 192 -22.40 -0.09 -1.39
N SER A 193 -23.18 0.58 -0.54
CA SER A 193 -22.77 0.91 0.84
C SER A 193 -22.52 -0.34 1.69
N LEU A 194 -23.34 -1.38 1.50
CA LEU A 194 -23.16 -2.67 2.18
C LEU A 194 -21.86 -3.34 1.74
N ILE A 195 -21.62 -3.43 0.44
CA ILE A 195 -20.37 -3.97 -0.10
C ILE A 195 -19.17 -3.18 0.44
N ASP A 196 -19.23 -1.87 0.43
CA ASP A 196 -18.15 -1.00 0.88
C ASP A 196 -17.83 -1.19 2.37
N LYS A 197 -18.85 -1.29 3.21
CA LYS A 197 -18.68 -1.53 4.66
C LYS A 197 -18.18 -2.92 5.00
N ASN A 198 -18.56 -3.94 4.22
CA ASN A 198 -18.19 -5.34 4.48
C ASN A 198 -16.95 -5.80 3.71
N LYS A 199 -16.40 -4.94 2.88
CA LYS A 199 -15.42 -5.26 1.86
C LYS A 199 -14.00 -5.45 2.40
N LEU A 200 -13.66 -4.89 3.55
CA LEU A 200 -12.28 -4.49 3.71
C LEU A 200 -11.51 -5.32 4.72
N TYR A 201 -12.01 -5.52 5.89
CA TYR A 201 -11.27 -6.23 6.94
C TYR A 201 -12.10 -6.34 8.21
N VAL A 202 -11.71 -7.28 9.03
CA VAL A 202 -12.14 -7.37 10.43
C VAL A 202 -11.04 -6.72 11.29
N ASN A 203 -11.42 -5.92 12.27
CA ASN A 203 -10.45 -5.41 13.23
C ASN A 203 -9.74 -6.56 13.94
N TYR A 204 -8.46 -6.41 14.24
CA TYR A 204 -7.69 -7.44 14.96
C TYR A 204 -8.38 -7.89 16.26
N SER A 205 -8.97 -6.96 17.00
CA SER A 205 -9.71 -7.22 18.23
C SER A 205 -11.01 -8.05 18.06
N GLU A 206 -11.55 -8.09 16.83
CA GLU A 206 -12.80 -8.81 16.49
C GLU A 206 -12.53 -10.08 15.67
N MET A 207 -11.27 -10.41 15.44
CA MET A 207 -10.87 -11.53 14.59
C MET A 207 -11.34 -12.89 15.12
N GLU A 208 -11.53 -13.01 16.43
CA GLU A 208 -12.01 -14.23 17.09
C GLU A 208 -13.54 -14.32 17.18
N ASP A 209 -14.24 -13.28 16.76
CA ASP A 209 -15.70 -13.27 16.75
C ASP A 209 -16.26 -14.24 15.69
N GLU A 210 -17.01 -15.23 16.13
CA GLU A 210 -17.59 -16.24 15.26
C GLU A 210 -18.54 -15.65 14.20
N GLU A 211 -19.17 -14.51 14.50
CA GLU A 211 -20.06 -13.82 13.55
C GLU A 211 -19.29 -13.23 12.35
N ARG A 212 -17.99 -12.99 12.50
CA ARG A 212 -17.13 -12.44 11.45
C ARG A 212 -16.65 -13.49 10.44
N HIS A 213 -16.77 -14.78 10.76
CA HIS A 213 -16.41 -15.89 9.90
C HIS A 213 -14.98 -15.83 9.33
N VAL A 214 -14.03 -15.26 10.08
CA VAL A 214 -12.62 -15.19 9.69
C VAL A 214 -12.04 -16.62 9.69
N SER A 215 -11.39 -17.00 8.59
CA SER A 215 -10.77 -18.33 8.48
C SER A 215 -9.59 -18.49 9.44
N GLU A 216 -9.30 -19.71 9.88
CA GLU A 216 -8.14 -19.97 10.74
C GLU A 216 -6.81 -19.63 10.02
N GLU A 217 -6.74 -19.81 8.71
CA GLU A 217 -5.58 -19.42 7.90
C GLU A 217 -5.35 -17.90 7.92
N ASP A 218 -6.41 -17.11 7.77
CA ASP A 218 -6.37 -15.66 7.84
C ASP A 218 -6.02 -15.16 9.24
N LYS A 219 -6.54 -15.83 10.29
CA LYS A 219 -6.18 -15.52 11.68
C LYS A 219 -4.69 -15.75 11.95
N ILE A 220 -4.16 -16.90 11.53
CA ILE A 220 -2.74 -17.24 11.67
C ILE A 220 -1.88 -16.22 10.90
N PHE A 221 -2.24 -15.93 9.66
CA PHE A 221 -1.54 -14.94 8.85
C PHE A 221 -1.54 -13.57 9.52
N THR A 222 -2.71 -13.10 9.98
CA THR A 222 -2.85 -11.80 10.64
C THR A 222 -2.05 -11.73 11.93
N ARG A 223 -2.10 -12.75 12.80
CA ARG A 223 -1.28 -12.81 14.03
C ARG A 223 0.21 -12.72 13.74
N SER A 224 0.68 -13.30 12.64
CA SER A 224 2.09 -13.25 12.26
C SER A 224 2.61 -11.83 12.04
N PHE A 225 1.74 -10.85 11.76
CA PHE A 225 2.12 -9.43 11.63
C PHE A 225 2.14 -8.69 12.96
N TYR A 226 1.29 -9.07 13.91
CA TYR A 226 1.11 -8.34 15.16
C TYR A 226 1.88 -8.96 16.34
N GLU A 227 2.20 -10.25 16.26
CA GLU A 227 2.88 -11.00 17.31
C GLU A 227 4.38 -11.19 17.04
N VAL A 228 4.98 -10.34 16.23
CA VAL A 228 6.45 -10.34 16.05
C VAL A 228 7.08 -9.91 17.35
N GLN A 229 7.65 -10.87 18.04
CA GLN A 229 8.48 -10.70 19.25
C GLN A 229 9.74 -9.90 18.94
#